data_033ced1361109a2d0a021d787f340983
#
_entry.id   033ced1361109a2d0a021d787f340983
#
_cell.length_a   1.000
_cell.length_b   1.000
_cell.length_c   1.000
_cell.angle_alpha   90.00
_cell.angle_beta   90.00
_cell.angle_gamma   90.00
#
_symmetry.space_group_name_H-M   'P 1'
#
loop_
_entity.id
_entity.type
_entity.pdbx_description
1 polymer ?
#
loop_
_entity_poly.entity_id
_entity_poly.type
_entity_poly.pdbx_seq_one_letter_code
_entity_poly.pdbx_strand_id
1 'polypeptide(L)'
;MGKFDGKVALVTGAGRMRGIGRYAALAFAKEGASVVVTGTGRDPSTFPDDEREAGWRDVDSVAQEINERFGRGPGKIGMPLVLDVSDPAQVQEAVDRTVAEFGRVDFLVNNASASRMAAWADFVDLTPEAWRHVMDVKVTGAFLCTQAVTKELMRQGGGGSIVNVISVEAKISRPTDLAYATASGALYTFTKKAGRALAPHGIRVNGISPGTTDTARNDTLYGYPRTQDWDDRLKTIPLGRAGTPEEMGNFAAWLCSKEAEFIVGQCIEIDGGQSA
;
A
#
# COMPACT_ATOMS: atom_id res chain seq x y z
N MET A 1 1.28 26.34 1.83
CA MET A 1 2.24 25.28 1.48
C MET A 1 1.75 24.00 2.13
N GLY A 2 1.72 22.91 1.38
CA GLY A 2 1.37 21.58 1.90
C GLY A 2 2.52 21.00 2.71
N LYS A 3 2.23 19.98 3.54
CA LYS A 3 3.25 19.33 4.39
C LYS A 3 4.37 18.67 3.59
N PHE A 4 4.09 18.30 2.33
CA PHE A 4 4.99 17.57 1.45
C PHE A 4 5.39 18.34 0.18
N ASP A 5 5.26 19.67 0.19
CA ASP A 5 5.69 20.47 -0.96
C ASP A 5 7.17 20.19 -1.31
N GLY A 6 7.45 19.88 -2.58
CA GLY A 6 8.78 19.52 -3.08
C GLY A 6 9.27 18.11 -2.68
N LYS A 7 8.39 17.26 -2.14
CA LYS A 7 8.65 15.87 -1.80
C LYS A 7 8.06 14.92 -2.83
N VAL A 8 8.58 13.70 -2.89
CA VAL A 8 8.16 12.66 -3.84
C VAL A 8 7.82 11.37 -3.10
N ALA A 9 6.62 10.84 -3.36
CA ALA A 9 6.16 9.57 -2.81
C ALA A 9 6.05 8.50 -3.92
N LEU A 10 6.53 7.30 -3.63
CA LEU A 10 6.31 6.09 -4.43
C LEU A 10 5.29 5.19 -3.70
N VAL A 11 4.16 4.89 -4.36
CA VAL A 11 3.09 4.07 -3.78
C VAL A 11 2.87 2.82 -4.62
N THR A 12 3.10 1.64 -4.04
CA THR A 12 2.96 0.37 -4.76
C THR A 12 1.54 -0.20 -4.66
N GLY A 13 1.08 -0.87 -5.73
CA GLY A 13 -0.24 -1.50 -5.77
C GLY A 13 -1.40 -0.49 -5.68
N ALA A 14 -1.29 0.66 -6.34
CA ALA A 14 -2.22 1.77 -6.22
C ALA A 14 -3.35 1.77 -7.28
N GLY A 15 -3.43 0.78 -8.17
CA GLY A 15 -4.29 0.84 -9.35
C GLY A 15 -5.79 0.62 -9.10
N ARG A 16 -6.21 0.06 -7.96
CA ARG A 16 -7.63 -0.19 -7.67
C ARG A 16 -8.39 1.10 -7.36
N MET A 17 -9.59 1.27 -7.99
CA MET A 17 -10.45 2.44 -7.74
C MET A 17 -10.87 2.55 -6.26
N ARG A 18 -11.25 1.43 -5.64
CA ARG A 18 -11.56 1.33 -4.21
C ARG A 18 -10.42 0.61 -3.48
N GLY A 19 -9.20 1.20 -3.50
CA GLY A 19 -8.01 0.61 -2.90
C GLY A 19 -7.26 1.57 -1.96
N ILE A 20 -6.63 1.03 -0.91
CA ILE A 20 -5.83 1.81 0.06
C ILE A 20 -4.71 2.58 -0.67
N GLY A 21 -4.04 1.95 -1.63
CA GLY A 21 -2.93 2.57 -2.37
C GLY A 21 -3.32 3.84 -3.12
N ARG A 22 -4.50 3.86 -3.80
CA ARG A 22 -5.03 5.08 -4.43
C ARG A 22 -5.21 6.19 -3.41
N TYR A 23 -5.87 5.93 -2.29
CA TYR A 23 -6.13 6.95 -1.27
C TYR A 23 -4.87 7.40 -0.55
N ALA A 24 -3.87 6.53 -0.38
CA ALA A 24 -2.56 6.95 0.09
C ALA A 24 -1.90 7.93 -0.90
N ALA A 25 -1.93 7.61 -2.20
CA ALA A 25 -1.41 8.49 -3.24
C ALA A 25 -2.11 9.86 -3.27
N LEU A 26 -3.46 9.86 -3.17
CA LEU A 26 -4.24 11.11 -3.09
C LEU A 26 -3.91 11.92 -1.82
N ALA A 27 -3.67 11.27 -0.68
CA ALA A 27 -3.32 11.94 0.56
C ALA A 27 -1.95 12.65 0.45
N PHE A 28 -0.95 12.02 -0.16
CA PHE A 28 0.33 12.66 -0.42
C PHE A 28 0.20 13.85 -1.39
N ALA A 29 -0.53 13.67 -2.50
CA ALA A 29 -0.73 14.72 -3.50
C ALA A 29 -1.49 15.92 -2.93
N LYS A 30 -2.52 15.71 -2.11
CA LYS A 30 -3.27 16.75 -1.40
C LYS A 30 -2.36 17.63 -0.54
N GLU A 31 -1.34 17.04 0.07
CA GLU A 31 -0.36 17.73 0.90
C GLU A 31 0.86 18.27 0.11
N GLY A 32 0.82 18.21 -1.23
CA GLY A 32 1.78 18.87 -2.11
C GLY A 32 2.90 17.99 -2.65
N ALA A 33 2.91 16.69 -2.37
CA ALA A 33 3.92 15.79 -2.94
C ALA A 33 3.66 15.52 -4.43
N SER A 34 4.74 15.28 -5.19
CA SER A 34 4.66 14.52 -6.43
C SER A 34 4.53 13.03 -6.08
N VAL A 35 3.75 12.28 -6.86
CA VAL A 35 3.43 10.89 -6.51
C VAL A 35 3.59 9.97 -7.71
N VAL A 36 4.39 8.93 -7.55
CA VAL A 36 4.48 7.81 -8.47
C VAL A 36 3.54 6.70 -7.96
N VAL A 37 2.62 6.27 -8.80
CA VAL A 37 1.68 5.19 -8.49
C VAL A 37 2.00 3.97 -9.34
N THR A 38 2.10 2.79 -8.71
CA THR A 38 2.43 1.58 -9.44
C THR A 38 1.39 0.49 -9.30
N GLY A 39 1.30 -0.35 -10.31
CA GLY A 39 0.46 -1.54 -10.38
C GLY A 39 0.99 -2.49 -11.44
N THR A 40 0.42 -3.70 -11.52
CA THR A 40 0.92 -4.75 -12.43
C THR A 40 0.45 -4.59 -13.89
N GLY A 41 -0.29 -3.53 -14.22
CA GLY A 41 -0.88 -3.38 -15.55
C GLY A 41 -1.95 -4.43 -15.81
N ARG A 42 -2.92 -4.53 -14.92
CA ARG A 42 -4.02 -5.52 -15.01
C ARG A 42 -4.77 -5.38 -16.33
N ASP A 43 -5.14 -6.52 -16.92
CA ASP A 43 -6.05 -6.55 -18.06
C ASP A 43 -7.41 -5.95 -17.66
N PRO A 44 -7.92 -4.93 -18.38
CA PRO A 44 -9.21 -4.30 -18.09
C PRO A 44 -10.38 -5.28 -18.05
N SER A 45 -10.31 -6.41 -18.76
CA SER A 45 -11.33 -7.48 -18.73
C SER A 45 -11.46 -8.12 -17.33
N THR A 46 -10.42 -8.03 -16.52
CA THR A 46 -10.36 -8.57 -15.14
C THR A 46 -10.80 -7.57 -14.07
N PHE A 47 -11.19 -6.37 -14.47
CA PHE A 47 -11.62 -5.34 -13.53
C PHE A 47 -13.02 -5.67 -12.96
N PRO A 48 -13.30 -5.28 -11.71
CA PRO A 48 -14.66 -5.28 -11.17
C PRO A 48 -15.62 -4.44 -12.04
N ASP A 49 -16.90 -4.72 -11.93
CA ASP A 49 -17.92 -4.04 -12.75
C ASP A 49 -17.89 -2.53 -12.56
N ASP A 50 -17.77 -2.04 -11.32
CA ASP A 50 -17.67 -0.62 -11.01
C ASP A 50 -16.43 0.06 -11.64
N GLU A 51 -15.30 -0.63 -11.70
CA GLU A 51 -14.10 -0.13 -12.39
C GLU A 51 -14.32 -0.09 -13.92
N ARG A 52 -14.96 -1.12 -14.49
CA ARG A 52 -15.28 -1.16 -15.92
C ARG A 52 -16.29 -0.11 -16.35
N GLU A 53 -17.38 0.04 -15.59
CA GLU A 53 -18.43 1.04 -15.84
C GLU A 53 -17.89 2.48 -15.72
N ALA A 54 -16.96 2.72 -14.82
CA ALA A 54 -16.27 4.00 -14.68
C ALA A 54 -15.20 4.26 -15.77
N GLY A 55 -14.93 3.31 -16.65
CA GLY A 55 -13.85 3.41 -17.63
C GLY A 55 -12.47 3.49 -16.96
N TRP A 56 -12.32 2.84 -15.81
CA TRP A 56 -11.08 2.88 -15.01
C TRP A 56 -9.91 2.23 -15.76
N ARG A 57 -8.72 2.82 -15.66
CA ARG A 57 -7.49 2.39 -16.36
C ARG A 57 -6.35 2.16 -15.38
N ASP A 58 -6.64 1.49 -14.27
CA ASP A 58 -5.64 1.14 -13.26
C ASP A 58 -4.84 2.38 -12.77
N VAL A 59 -3.53 2.31 -12.75
CA VAL A 59 -2.64 3.39 -12.30
C VAL A 59 -2.72 4.66 -13.14
N ASP A 60 -3.08 4.56 -14.42
CA ASP A 60 -3.27 5.73 -15.28
C ASP A 60 -4.41 6.62 -14.79
N SER A 61 -5.53 6.01 -14.35
CA SER A 61 -6.65 6.76 -13.79
C SER A 61 -6.29 7.43 -12.48
N VAL A 62 -5.50 6.77 -11.63
CA VAL A 62 -5.04 7.36 -10.36
C VAL A 62 -4.09 8.55 -10.63
N ALA A 63 -3.14 8.40 -11.54
CA ALA A 63 -2.22 9.47 -11.90
C ALA A 63 -2.96 10.65 -12.55
N GLN A 64 -3.95 10.37 -13.42
CA GLN A 64 -4.81 11.39 -14.00
C GLN A 64 -5.57 12.14 -12.92
N GLU A 65 -6.23 11.44 -11.98
CA GLU A 65 -6.96 12.04 -10.87
C GLU A 65 -6.05 12.94 -10.00
N ILE A 66 -4.83 12.50 -9.71
CA ILE A 66 -3.83 13.29 -8.97
C ILE A 66 -3.54 14.60 -9.71
N ASN A 67 -3.27 14.53 -11.01
CA ASN A 67 -2.93 15.70 -11.83
C ASN A 67 -4.11 16.69 -11.95
N GLU A 68 -5.33 16.19 -12.11
CA GLU A 68 -6.53 17.01 -12.23
C GLU A 68 -6.91 17.71 -10.92
N ARG A 69 -6.82 17.00 -9.79
CA ARG A 69 -7.27 17.51 -8.49
C ARG A 69 -6.24 18.36 -7.76
N PHE A 70 -4.95 18.06 -7.94
CA PHE A 70 -3.88 18.62 -7.11
C PHE A 70 -2.74 19.24 -7.91
N GLY A 71 -2.74 19.16 -9.24
CA GLY A 71 -1.76 19.83 -10.10
C GLY A 71 -1.75 21.35 -9.87
N ARG A 72 -0.57 21.93 -9.65
CA ARG A 72 -0.39 23.36 -9.31
C ARG A 72 0.51 24.09 -10.31
N GLY A 73 0.46 23.72 -11.56
CA GLY A 73 1.33 24.34 -12.58
C GLY A 73 1.40 23.51 -13.87
N PRO A 74 2.30 23.85 -14.77
CA PRO A 74 2.39 23.18 -16.07
C PRO A 74 2.96 21.75 -16.00
N GLY A 75 3.60 21.36 -14.88
CA GLY A 75 4.18 20.03 -14.68
C GLY A 75 3.16 19.04 -14.11
N LYS A 76 3.35 17.76 -14.45
CA LYS A 76 2.61 16.66 -13.82
C LYS A 76 3.18 16.38 -12.44
N ILE A 77 2.33 16.11 -11.48
CA ILE A 77 2.71 15.66 -10.13
C ILE A 77 2.36 14.19 -9.88
N GLY A 78 1.52 13.58 -10.74
CA GLY A 78 1.15 12.17 -10.71
C GLY A 78 1.76 11.43 -11.90
N MET A 79 2.52 10.35 -11.66
CA MET A 79 3.12 9.51 -12.69
C MET A 79 2.72 8.05 -12.50
N PRO A 80 2.14 7.38 -13.53
CA PRO A 80 1.84 5.95 -13.47
C PRO A 80 3.05 5.13 -13.92
N LEU A 81 3.29 3.98 -13.27
CA LEU A 81 4.26 2.99 -13.71
C LEU A 81 3.68 1.56 -13.58
N VAL A 82 3.95 0.74 -14.58
CA VAL A 82 3.75 -0.71 -14.45
C VAL A 82 4.93 -1.29 -13.68
N LEU A 83 4.64 -2.07 -12.64
CA LEU A 83 5.64 -2.66 -11.76
C LEU A 83 5.12 -3.97 -11.15
N ASP A 84 5.83 -5.06 -11.37
CA ASP A 84 5.78 -6.22 -10.51
C ASP A 84 6.82 -6.05 -9.39
N VAL A 85 6.35 -5.87 -8.16
CA VAL A 85 7.21 -5.65 -6.99
C VAL A 85 8.09 -6.85 -6.65
N SER A 86 7.77 -8.04 -7.15
CA SER A 86 8.58 -9.25 -6.96
C SER A 86 9.78 -9.35 -7.92
N ASP A 87 9.83 -8.49 -8.94
CA ASP A 87 10.95 -8.41 -9.90
C ASP A 87 11.94 -7.30 -9.47
N PRO A 88 13.16 -7.66 -9.05
CA PRO A 88 14.15 -6.69 -8.58
C PRO A 88 14.60 -5.69 -9.66
N ALA A 89 14.59 -6.09 -10.95
CA ALA A 89 14.98 -5.20 -12.04
C ALA A 89 13.90 -4.14 -12.28
N GLN A 90 12.63 -4.52 -12.30
CA GLN A 90 11.52 -3.57 -12.41
C GLN A 90 11.45 -2.63 -11.21
N VAL A 91 11.73 -3.13 -10.00
CA VAL A 91 11.78 -2.28 -8.78
C VAL A 91 12.88 -1.23 -8.90
N GLN A 92 14.08 -1.61 -9.34
CA GLN A 92 15.16 -0.64 -9.55
C GLN A 92 14.80 0.36 -10.62
N GLU A 93 14.26 -0.09 -11.76
CA GLU A 93 13.80 0.80 -12.84
C GLU A 93 12.74 1.80 -12.36
N ALA A 94 11.79 1.36 -11.52
CA ALA A 94 10.75 2.26 -10.98
C ALA A 94 11.35 3.38 -10.11
N VAL A 95 12.37 3.07 -9.30
CA VAL A 95 13.10 4.09 -8.52
C VAL A 95 13.87 5.03 -9.44
N ASP A 96 14.60 4.49 -10.42
CA ASP A 96 15.38 5.29 -11.36
C ASP A 96 14.49 6.25 -12.16
N ARG A 97 13.34 5.78 -12.65
CA ARG A 97 12.35 6.60 -13.35
C ARG A 97 11.71 7.65 -12.44
N THR A 98 11.49 7.34 -11.18
CA THR A 98 11.00 8.30 -10.17
C THR A 98 12.00 9.44 -10.01
N VAL A 99 13.28 9.10 -9.89
CA VAL A 99 14.36 10.11 -9.74
C VAL A 99 14.57 10.89 -11.04
N ALA A 100 14.50 10.24 -12.19
CA ALA A 100 14.62 10.92 -13.48
C ALA A 100 13.51 11.96 -13.71
N GLU A 101 12.27 11.66 -13.29
CA GLU A 101 11.13 12.57 -13.48
C GLU A 101 11.08 13.69 -12.43
N PHE A 102 11.28 13.35 -11.15
CA PHE A 102 11.05 14.28 -10.04
C PHE A 102 12.32 14.69 -9.29
N GLY A 103 13.49 14.17 -9.67
CA GLY A 103 14.79 14.51 -9.09
C GLY A 103 15.09 13.82 -7.76
N ARG A 104 14.13 13.12 -7.15
CA ARG A 104 14.25 12.52 -5.82
C ARG A 104 13.16 11.48 -5.51
N VAL A 105 13.35 10.75 -4.42
CA VAL A 105 12.29 10.02 -3.70
C VAL A 105 12.42 10.33 -2.20
N ASP A 106 11.32 10.52 -1.49
CA ASP A 106 11.31 10.83 -0.05
C ASP A 106 10.50 9.81 0.74
N PHE A 107 9.44 9.29 0.13
CA PHE A 107 8.49 8.40 0.78
C PHE A 107 8.22 7.17 -0.06
N LEU A 108 8.06 6.02 0.64
CA LEU A 108 7.60 4.77 0.04
C LEU A 108 6.39 4.25 0.81
N VAL A 109 5.34 3.86 0.10
CA VAL A 109 4.25 3.07 0.66
C VAL A 109 4.22 1.70 0.00
N ASN A 110 4.65 0.67 0.73
CA ASN A 110 4.53 -0.72 0.34
C ASN A 110 3.09 -1.18 0.59
N ASN A 111 2.24 -1.05 -0.42
CA ASN A 111 0.83 -1.45 -0.36
C ASN A 111 0.51 -2.63 -1.29
N ALA A 112 1.38 -2.97 -2.23
CA ALA A 112 1.18 -4.10 -3.13
C ALA A 112 0.92 -5.40 -2.36
N SER A 113 -0.03 -6.18 -2.83
CA SER A 113 -0.40 -7.47 -2.25
C SER A 113 -1.03 -8.36 -3.30
N ALA A 114 -0.79 -9.65 -3.26
CA ALA A 114 -1.46 -10.62 -4.11
C ALA A 114 -2.99 -10.58 -3.92
N SER A 115 -3.73 -11.04 -4.93
CA SER A 115 -5.19 -11.20 -4.81
C SER A 115 -5.52 -12.07 -3.58
N ARG A 116 -6.62 -11.75 -2.89
CA ARG A 116 -7.06 -12.54 -1.74
C ARG A 116 -7.32 -13.99 -2.13
N MET A 117 -7.88 -14.21 -3.31
CA MET A 117 -8.20 -15.57 -3.80
C MET A 117 -6.98 -16.35 -4.29
N ALA A 118 -5.81 -15.71 -4.45
CA ALA A 118 -4.60 -16.38 -4.94
C ALA A 118 -4.14 -17.56 -4.07
N ALA A 119 -4.47 -17.54 -2.78
CA ALA A 119 -4.12 -18.59 -1.82
C ALA A 119 -5.26 -18.86 -0.81
N TRP A 120 -6.51 -18.68 -1.24
CA TRP A 120 -7.69 -19.01 -0.42
C TRP A 120 -7.99 -20.49 -0.55
N ALA A 121 -7.45 -21.29 0.36
CA ALA A 121 -7.62 -22.74 0.40
C ALA A 121 -7.55 -23.22 1.85
N ASP A 122 -8.06 -24.44 2.10
CA ASP A 122 -7.82 -25.13 3.34
C ASP A 122 -6.33 -25.48 3.47
N PHE A 123 -5.87 -25.69 4.71
CA PHE A 123 -4.44 -25.89 5.01
C PHE A 123 -3.82 -26.99 4.16
N VAL A 124 -4.52 -28.12 3.96
CA VAL A 124 -3.99 -29.28 3.23
C VAL A 124 -3.99 -29.10 1.72
N ASP A 125 -4.78 -28.16 1.20
CA ASP A 125 -4.96 -27.90 -0.24
C ASP A 125 -4.18 -26.66 -0.71
N LEU A 126 -3.56 -25.92 0.21
CA LEU A 126 -2.75 -24.74 -0.14
C LEU A 126 -1.50 -25.17 -0.88
N THR A 127 -1.40 -24.83 -2.16
CA THR A 127 -0.25 -25.24 -2.99
C THR A 127 1.00 -24.41 -2.67
N PRO A 128 2.20 -24.98 -2.83
CA PRO A 128 3.44 -24.23 -2.68
C PRO A 128 3.56 -23.02 -3.61
N GLU A 129 2.97 -23.07 -4.80
CA GLU A 129 2.96 -21.98 -5.78
C GLU A 129 2.10 -20.81 -5.29
N ALA A 130 0.90 -21.08 -4.80
CA ALA A 130 0.01 -20.08 -4.23
C ALA A 130 0.63 -19.42 -2.98
N TRP A 131 1.24 -20.24 -2.11
CA TRP A 131 2.00 -19.75 -0.97
C TRP A 131 3.13 -18.81 -1.39
N ARG A 132 4.02 -19.25 -2.31
CA ARG A 132 5.14 -18.45 -2.79
C ARG A 132 4.68 -17.15 -3.41
N HIS A 133 3.65 -17.19 -4.27
CA HIS A 133 3.12 -15.97 -4.89
C HIS A 133 2.71 -14.90 -3.86
N VAL A 134 2.01 -15.29 -2.79
CA VAL A 134 1.62 -14.34 -1.74
C VAL A 134 2.86 -13.80 -1.00
N MET A 135 3.82 -14.66 -0.66
CA MET A 135 5.07 -14.26 0.00
C MET A 135 5.90 -13.34 -0.89
N ASP A 136 6.03 -13.66 -2.17
CA ASP A 136 6.83 -12.89 -3.12
C ASP A 136 6.28 -11.48 -3.31
N VAL A 137 4.97 -11.34 -3.51
CA VAL A 137 4.37 -10.01 -3.69
C VAL A 137 4.40 -9.20 -2.39
N LYS A 138 3.96 -9.80 -1.26
CA LYS A 138 3.74 -9.02 -0.02
C LYS A 138 5.01 -8.81 0.80
N VAL A 139 5.91 -9.79 0.84
CA VAL A 139 7.10 -9.76 1.70
C VAL A 139 8.35 -9.43 0.90
N THR A 140 8.65 -10.26 -0.13
CA THR A 140 9.83 -10.05 -0.99
C THR A 140 9.72 -8.71 -1.72
N GLY A 141 8.55 -8.39 -2.27
CA GLY A 141 8.32 -7.10 -2.93
C GLY A 141 8.52 -5.91 -2.02
N ALA A 142 7.96 -5.94 -0.79
CA ALA A 142 8.18 -4.87 0.19
C ALA A 142 9.66 -4.74 0.58
N PHE A 143 10.39 -5.87 0.70
CA PHE A 143 11.84 -5.85 0.94
C PHE A 143 12.59 -5.21 -0.22
N LEU A 144 12.34 -5.63 -1.46
CA LEU A 144 13.02 -5.10 -2.66
C LEU A 144 12.77 -3.60 -2.83
N CYS A 145 11.51 -3.15 -2.73
CA CYS A 145 11.17 -1.73 -2.81
C CYS A 145 11.82 -0.92 -1.68
N THR A 146 11.79 -1.45 -0.44
CA THR A 146 12.46 -0.81 0.70
C THR A 146 13.96 -0.70 0.46
N GLN A 147 14.61 -1.75 -0.04
CA GLN A 147 16.05 -1.75 -0.30
C GLN A 147 16.43 -0.74 -1.40
N ALA A 148 15.72 -0.73 -2.53
CA ALA A 148 16.00 0.18 -3.65
C ALA A 148 15.81 1.65 -3.23
N VAL A 149 14.67 1.96 -2.59
CA VAL A 149 14.39 3.33 -2.10
C VAL A 149 15.38 3.74 -1.01
N THR A 150 15.77 2.83 -0.11
CA THR A 150 16.78 3.13 0.93
C THR A 150 18.12 3.52 0.33
N LYS A 151 18.60 2.80 -0.71
CA LYS A 151 19.85 3.14 -1.40
C LYS A 151 19.80 4.56 -1.95
N GLU A 152 18.67 4.92 -2.54
CA GLU A 152 18.48 6.27 -3.11
C GLU A 152 18.37 7.33 -2.01
N LEU A 153 17.61 7.09 -0.92
CA LEU A 153 17.54 7.99 0.23
C LEU A 153 18.92 8.26 0.86
N MET A 154 19.76 7.22 0.97
CA MET A 154 21.13 7.38 1.46
C MET A 154 22.00 8.18 0.48
N ARG A 155 21.83 7.96 -0.83
CA ARG A 155 22.56 8.72 -1.88
C ARG A 155 22.18 10.20 -1.87
N GLN A 156 20.90 10.52 -1.69
CA GLN A 156 20.39 11.89 -1.65
C GLN A 156 20.82 12.64 -0.37
N GLY A 157 20.98 11.92 0.75
CA GLY A 157 21.11 12.51 2.07
C GLY A 157 19.79 13.12 2.57
N GLY A 158 19.64 13.26 3.86
CA GLY A 158 18.46 13.91 4.47
C GLY A 158 17.35 12.97 4.93
N GLY A 159 17.52 11.66 4.83
CA GLY A 159 16.57 10.67 5.35
C GLY A 159 15.29 10.51 4.52
N GLY A 160 14.28 9.86 5.10
CA GLY A 160 13.01 9.58 4.44
C GLY A 160 12.04 8.79 5.32
N SER A 161 10.89 8.42 4.77
CA SER A 161 9.93 7.59 5.51
C SER A 161 9.31 6.51 4.63
N ILE A 162 9.20 5.30 5.19
CA ILE A 162 8.64 4.11 4.53
C ILE A 162 7.48 3.62 5.38
N VAL A 163 6.34 3.36 4.75
CA VAL A 163 5.16 2.78 5.38
C VAL A 163 4.81 1.46 4.72
N ASN A 164 4.67 0.41 5.52
CA ASN A 164 4.21 -0.90 5.08
C ASN A 164 2.73 -1.08 5.42
N VAL A 165 1.91 -1.42 4.42
CA VAL A 165 0.51 -1.81 4.64
C VAL A 165 0.47 -3.30 4.97
N ILE A 166 0.34 -3.57 6.27
CA ILE A 166 0.38 -4.93 6.85
C ILE A 166 -1.03 -5.56 6.81
N SER A 167 -1.59 -5.89 7.92
CA SER A 167 -2.98 -6.28 8.20
C SER A 167 -3.10 -6.69 9.66
N VAL A 168 -4.27 -6.57 10.26
CA VAL A 168 -4.58 -7.19 11.56
C VAL A 168 -4.47 -8.72 11.53
N GLU A 169 -4.56 -9.35 10.36
CA GLU A 169 -4.33 -10.79 10.19
C GLU A 169 -2.92 -11.24 10.63
N ALA A 170 -1.98 -10.33 10.81
CA ALA A 170 -0.69 -10.61 11.44
C ALA A 170 -0.82 -11.03 12.93
N LYS A 171 -1.93 -10.69 13.57
CA LYS A 171 -2.18 -10.89 15.01
C LYS A 171 -3.43 -11.73 15.29
N ILE A 172 -4.42 -11.67 14.40
CA ILE A 172 -5.68 -12.42 14.55
C ILE A 172 -5.50 -13.80 13.91
N SER A 173 -5.81 -14.86 14.66
CA SER A 173 -5.79 -16.21 14.12
C SER A 173 -7.16 -16.58 13.54
N ARG A 174 -7.22 -16.81 12.23
CA ARG A 174 -8.38 -17.37 11.52
C ARG A 174 -7.96 -18.64 10.79
N PRO A 175 -8.86 -19.60 10.58
CA PRO A 175 -8.52 -20.86 9.90
C PRO A 175 -8.26 -20.69 8.39
N THR A 176 -8.68 -19.59 7.82
CA THR A 176 -8.54 -19.27 6.38
C THR A 176 -7.47 -18.21 6.15
N ASP A 177 -7.03 -18.06 4.89
CA ASP A 177 -6.09 -16.98 4.48
C ASP A 177 -4.66 -17.16 5.06
N LEU A 178 -4.24 -18.43 5.26
CA LEU A 178 -2.98 -18.78 5.93
C LEU A 178 -1.76 -18.07 5.32
N ALA A 179 -1.61 -18.12 3.99
CA ALA A 179 -0.46 -17.49 3.33
C ALA A 179 -0.43 -15.98 3.54
N TYR A 180 -1.58 -15.32 3.45
CA TYR A 180 -1.68 -13.87 3.64
C TYR A 180 -1.44 -13.46 5.09
N ALA A 181 -1.98 -14.20 6.05
CA ALA A 181 -1.76 -13.95 7.48
C ALA A 181 -0.28 -14.11 7.82
N THR A 182 0.36 -15.19 7.33
CA THR A 182 1.78 -15.43 7.53
C THR A 182 2.63 -14.33 6.88
N ALA A 183 2.33 -13.94 5.64
CA ALA A 183 3.03 -12.85 4.97
C ALA A 183 2.85 -11.52 5.71
N SER A 184 1.67 -11.28 6.28
CA SER A 184 1.41 -10.09 7.11
C SER A 184 2.23 -10.11 8.40
N GLY A 185 2.36 -11.26 9.07
CA GLY A 185 3.22 -11.45 10.24
C GLY A 185 4.71 -11.26 9.90
N ALA A 186 5.16 -11.76 8.74
CA ALA A 186 6.50 -11.55 8.26
C ALA A 186 6.78 -10.06 7.99
N LEU A 187 5.86 -9.36 7.32
CA LEU A 187 5.97 -7.92 7.05
C LEU A 187 5.92 -7.08 8.34
N TYR A 188 5.15 -7.50 9.35
CA TYR A 188 5.15 -6.91 10.67
C TYR A 188 6.56 -6.96 11.30
N THR A 189 7.18 -8.14 11.32
CA THR A 189 8.53 -8.32 11.86
C THR A 189 9.57 -7.57 11.04
N PHE A 190 9.47 -7.61 9.71
CA PHE A 190 10.33 -6.86 8.79
C PHE A 190 10.28 -5.35 9.11
N THR A 191 9.09 -4.78 9.27
CA THR A 191 8.89 -3.36 9.58
C THR A 191 9.66 -2.93 10.84
N LYS A 192 9.56 -3.72 11.91
CA LYS A 192 10.26 -3.44 13.18
C LYS A 192 11.78 -3.49 13.02
N LYS A 193 12.27 -4.52 12.32
CA LYS A 193 13.71 -4.70 12.11
C LYS A 193 14.30 -3.65 11.17
N ALA A 194 13.62 -3.36 10.06
CA ALA A 194 14.03 -2.33 9.12
C ALA A 194 14.00 -0.94 9.77
N GLY A 195 12.97 -0.63 10.55
CA GLY A 195 12.90 0.64 11.29
C GLY A 195 14.10 0.85 12.19
N ARG A 196 14.46 -0.16 12.99
CA ARG A 196 15.64 -0.08 13.86
C ARG A 196 16.96 0.04 13.07
N ALA A 197 17.09 -0.71 11.99
CA ALA A 197 18.31 -0.75 11.18
C ALA A 197 18.55 0.57 10.41
N LEU A 198 17.48 1.22 9.95
CA LEU A 198 17.56 2.39 9.08
C LEU A 198 17.47 3.73 9.83
N ALA A 199 17.02 3.73 11.08
CA ALA A 199 16.93 4.94 11.90
C ALA A 199 18.25 5.73 12.00
N PRO A 200 19.45 5.11 12.17
CA PRO A 200 20.71 5.85 12.18
C PRO A 200 21.00 6.66 10.90
N HIS A 201 20.32 6.32 9.80
CA HIS A 201 20.41 7.02 8.50
C HIS A 201 19.31 8.07 8.32
N GLY A 202 18.53 8.38 9.36
CA GLY A 202 17.39 9.29 9.27
C GLY A 202 16.19 8.73 8.49
N ILE A 203 16.14 7.41 8.25
CA ILE A 203 15.07 6.74 7.52
C ILE A 203 14.16 6.03 8.51
N ARG A 204 12.89 6.44 8.54
CA ARG A 204 11.87 5.84 9.40
C ARG A 204 11.11 4.77 8.63
N VAL A 205 10.93 3.60 9.21
CA VAL A 205 10.08 2.55 8.66
C VAL A 205 9.01 2.20 9.69
N ASN A 206 7.75 2.37 9.31
CA ASN A 206 6.59 2.05 10.13
C ASN A 206 5.58 1.23 9.34
N GLY A 207 4.59 0.69 10.01
CA GLY A 207 3.51 -0.07 9.40
C GLY A 207 2.14 0.39 9.86
N ILE A 208 1.17 0.26 8.99
CA ILE A 208 -0.25 0.29 9.34
C ILE A 208 -0.81 -1.12 9.23
N SER A 209 -1.67 -1.51 10.16
CA SER A 209 -2.36 -2.79 10.17
C SER A 209 -3.87 -2.57 10.03
N PRO A 210 -4.38 -2.45 8.78
CA PRO A 210 -5.80 -2.26 8.57
C PRO A 210 -6.62 -3.45 9.07
N GLY A 211 -7.75 -3.17 9.70
CA GLY A 211 -8.83 -4.12 9.91
C GLY A 211 -9.69 -4.29 8.66
N THR A 212 -10.94 -4.70 8.86
CA THR A 212 -11.92 -4.79 7.78
C THR A 212 -12.13 -3.40 7.17
N THR A 213 -11.68 -3.23 5.93
CA THR A 213 -11.73 -1.96 5.19
C THR A 213 -12.57 -2.14 3.93
N ASP A 214 -13.45 -1.19 3.62
CA ASP A 214 -14.32 -1.27 2.44
C ASP A 214 -13.55 -1.01 1.14
N THR A 215 -12.95 -2.06 0.61
CA THR A 215 -12.12 -2.04 -0.60
C THR A 215 -12.58 -3.09 -1.59
N ALA A 216 -12.22 -2.93 -2.87
CA ALA A 216 -12.44 -3.92 -3.91
C ALA A 216 -11.81 -5.31 -3.60
N ARG A 217 -10.78 -5.36 -2.73
CA ARG A 217 -10.20 -6.62 -2.25
C ARG A 217 -11.21 -7.51 -1.52
N ASN A 218 -12.20 -6.92 -0.86
CA ASN A 218 -13.21 -7.64 -0.10
C ASN A 218 -14.43 -8.06 -0.92
N ASP A 219 -14.54 -7.62 -2.18
CA ASP A 219 -15.70 -7.94 -3.04
C ASP A 219 -15.82 -9.44 -3.33
N THR A 220 -14.68 -10.13 -3.45
CA THR A 220 -14.66 -11.58 -3.69
C THR A 220 -15.25 -12.41 -2.55
N LEU A 221 -15.31 -11.88 -1.34
CA LEU A 221 -15.87 -12.55 -0.16
C LEU A 221 -17.27 -12.06 0.19
N TYR A 222 -17.50 -10.76 0.02
CA TYR A 222 -18.69 -10.09 0.55
C TYR A 222 -19.57 -9.48 -0.54
N GLY A 223 -19.21 -9.71 -1.82
CA GLY A 223 -19.93 -9.15 -2.96
C GLY A 223 -19.74 -7.62 -3.13
N TYR A 224 -20.18 -7.15 -4.28
CA TYR A 224 -20.39 -5.72 -4.56
C TYR A 224 -21.56 -5.59 -5.56
N PRO A 225 -22.67 -4.94 -5.20
CA PRO A 225 -22.99 -4.35 -3.87
C PRO A 225 -22.85 -5.34 -2.70
N ARG A 226 -22.65 -4.80 -1.49
CA ARG A 226 -22.43 -5.59 -0.27
C ARG A 226 -23.59 -6.52 0.04
N THR A 227 -23.29 -7.74 0.51
CA THR A 227 -24.25 -8.77 0.89
C THR A 227 -24.49 -8.78 2.40
N GLN A 228 -25.43 -9.64 2.87
CA GLN A 228 -25.68 -9.85 4.29
C GLN A 228 -24.42 -10.31 5.06
N ASP A 229 -23.54 -11.08 4.43
CA ASP A 229 -22.27 -11.50 5.04
C ASP A 229 -21.37 -10.31 5.39
N TRP A 230 -21.44 -9.24 4.62
CA TRP A 230 -20.77 -7.99 4.95
C TRP A 230 -21.36 -7.34 6.20
N ASP A 231 -22.69 -7.25 6.30
CA ASP A 231 -23.36 -6.67 7.46
C ASP A 231 -23.06 -7.49 8.73
N ASP A 232 -23.02 -8.81 8.63
CA ASP A 232 -22.66 -9.69 9.74
C ASP A 232 -21.17 -9.51 10.11
N ARG A 233 -20.31 -9.29 9.12
CA ARG A 233 -18.92 -8.93 9.37
C ARG A 233 -18.78 -7.63 10.14
N LEU A 234 -19.56 -6.61 9.82
CA LEU A 234 -19.51 -5.31 10.51
C LEU A 234 -19.88 -5.42 12.00
N LYS A 235 -20.79 -6.32 12.36
CA LYS A 235 -21.19 -6.58 13.76
C LYS A 235 -20.01 -7.09 14.61
N THR A 236 -18.98 -7.66 13.99
CA THR A 236 -17.77 -8.13 14.70
C THR A 236 -16.75 -7.03 14.99
N ILE A 237 -16.99 -5.82 14.51
CA ILE A 237 -16.11 -4.67 14.69
C ILE A 237 -16.69 -3.78 15.79
N PRO A 238 -15.98 -3.54 16.91
CA PRO A 238 -16.51 -2.73 18.01
C PRO A 238 -17.03 -1.35 17.60
N LEU A 239 -16.37 -0.70 16.62
CA LEU A 239 -16.80 0.60 16.09
C LEU A 239 -18.08 0.51 15.22
N GLY A 240 -18.59 -0.69 14.93
CA GLY A 240 -19.84 -0.94 14.19
C GLY A 240 -19.79 -0.64 12.68
N ARG A 241 -18.61 -0.41 12.12
CA ARG A 241 -18.42 -0.14 10.68
C ARG A 241 -17.07 -0.61 10.16
N ALA A 242 -16.97 -0.80 8.87
CA ALA A 242 -15.67 -0.94 8.21
C ALA A 242 -14.89 0.38 8.25
N GLY A 243 -13.58 0.28 8.18
CA GLY A 243 -12.72 1.41 7.83
C GLY A 243 -12.89 1.79 6.36
N THR A 244 -12.58 3.01 6.01
CA THR A 244 -12.52 3.46 4.62
C THR A 244 -11.08 3.38 4.09
N PRO A 245 -10.88 3.18 2.78
CA PRO A 245 -9.53 3.26 2.19
C PRO A 245 -8.88 4.63 2.43
N GLU A 246 -9.68 5.69 2.52
CA GLU A 246 -9.23 7.04 2.79
C GLU A 246 -8.66 7.20 4.20
N GLU A 247 -9.29 6.61 5.23
CA GLU A 247 -8.76 6.60 6.60
C GLU A 247 -7.36 5.95 6.64
N MET A 248 -7.19 4.82 5.93
CA MET A 248 -5.90 4.13 5.83
C MET A 248 -4.85 4.96 5.09
N GLY A 249 -5.23 5.54 3.95
CA GLY A 249 -4.33 6.37 3.13
C GLY A 249 -3.88 7.64 3.84
N ASN A 250 -4.81 8.34 4.49
CA ASN A 250 -4.50 9.54 5.27
C ASN A 250 -3.52 9.24 6.41
N PHE A 251 -3.72 8.12 7.11
CA PHE A 251 -2.83 7.74 8.20
C PHE A 251 -1.45 7.30 7.70
N ALA A 252 -1.37 6.61 6.56
CA ALA A 252 -0.09 6.27 5.94
C ALA A 252 0.71 7.54 5.57
N ALA A 253 0.06 8.54 4.99
CA ALA A 253 0.68 9.83 4.70
C ALA A 253 1.09 10.57 5.98
N TRP A 254 0.23 10.58 7.02
CA TRP A 254 0.57 11.19 8.31
C TRP A 254 1.81 10.56 8.94
N LEU A 255 1.97 9.25 8.90
CA LEU A 255 3.18 8.57 9.39
C LEU A 255 4.47 9.02 8.67
N CYS A 256 4.34 9.55 7.44
CA CYS A 256 5.48 10.11 6.71
C CYS A 256 5.77 11.57 7.07
N SER A 257 4.85 12.25 7.75
CA SER A 257 4.99 13.67 8.10
C SER A 257 5.96 13.92 9.27
N LYS A 258 6.26 15.19 9.49
CA LYS A 258 7.09 15.64 10.64
C LYS A 258 6.41 15.40 11.97
N GLU A 259 5.09 15.41 12.03
CA GLU A 259 4.34 15.15 13.25
C GLU A 259 4.56 13.73 13.79
N ALA A 260 4.96 12.79 12.92
CA ALA A 260 5.31 11.42 13.28
C ALA A 260 6.83 11.17 13.38
N GLU A 261 7.66 12.21 13.49
CA GLU A 261 9.12 12.11 13.36
C GLU A 261 9.76 11.19 14.42
N PHE A 262 9.16 11.07 15.59
CA PHE A 262 9.66 10.20 16.66
C PHE A 262 9.07 8.77 16.62
N ILE A 263 8.28 8.44 15.61
CA ILE A 263 7.69 7.11 15.44
C ILE A 263 8.57 6.29 14.49
N VAL A 264 9.18 5.21 15.01
CA VAL A 264 10.09 4.33 14.27
C VAL A 264 9.84 2.87 14.64
N GLY A 265 9.72 2.00 13.64
CA GLY A 265 9.54 0.57 13.83
C GLY A 265 8.21 0.18 14.46
N GLN A 266 7.20 1.05 14.38
CA GLN A 266 5.88 0.77 14.94
C GLN A 266 4.95 0.20 13.87
N CYS A 267 4.10 -0.74 14.29
CA CYS A 267 3.02 -1.28 13.48
C CYS A 267 1.72 -0.97 14.21
N ILE A 268 0.91 -0.09 13.63
CA ILE A 268 -0.26 0.51 14.30
C ILE A 268 -1.54 -0.06 13.68
N GLU A 269 -2.37 -0.64 14.52
CA GLU A 269 -3.68 -1.17 14.12
C GLU A 269 -4.65 0.00 13.86
N ILE A 270 -5.32 -0.07 12.69
CA ILE A 270 -6.40 0.84 12.29
C ILE A 270 -7.59 -0.04 11.92
N ASP A 271 -8.32 -0.49 12.92
CA ASP A 271 -9.22 -1.63 12.78
C ASP A 271 -10.57 -1.48 13.49
N GLY A 272 -10.85 -0.32 14.06
CA GLY A 272 -12.11 -0.08 14.79
C GLY A 272 -12.25 -0.92 16.05
N GLY A 273 -11.13 -1.40 16.63
CA GLY A 273 -11.09 -2.26 17.82
C GLY A 273 -11.19 -3.76 17.51
N GLN A 274 -11.10 -4.15 16.25
CA GLN A 274 -11.29 -5.54 15.81
C GLN A 274 -10.26 -6.52 16.42
N SER A 275 -9.06 -6.05 16.74
CA SER A 275 -7.96 -6.86 17.31
C SER A 275 -7.62 -6.51 18.76
N ALA A 276 -8.43 -5.67 19.41
CA ALA A 276 -8.23 -5.25 20.79
C ALA A 276 -8.62 -6.33 21.81
#